data_c84c6c2f2e9274e3d76d107edb0eaf86
#
_entry.id   c84c6c2f2e9274e3d76d107edb0eaf86
#
_cell.length_a   1.000
_cell.length_b   1.000
_cell.length_c   1.000
_cell.angle_alpha   90.00
_cell.angle_beta   90.00
_cell.angle_gamma   90.00
#
_symmetry.space_group_name_H-M   'P 1'
#
loop_
_entity.id
_entity.type
_entity.pdbx_description
1 polymer ?
#
loop_
_entity_poly.entity_id
_entity_poly.type
_entity_poly.pdbx_seq_one_letter_code
_entity_poly.pdbx_strand_id
1 'polypeptide(L)'
;MKTSPLTFTDGVVTIRKFRRSDKIRMAEMANNEKVAANLRDSFPYPYTPEHAEKFISMCFMMEPYQVFAIEYGGEYVGNIGLHPQDDVYRKTAELGYFIGEAYWHKGITPRAVNLICDYGFRELDVIKIYSGVFSFNTASQRVLEKCGFEREAVLRNAVIKNGRICDEIRYAKHLVNEDLEMLAEASD
;
A
#
# COMPACT_ATOMS: atom_id res chain seq x y z
N MET A 1 -0.05 28.86 4.79
CA MET A 1 -0.76 27.65 5.23
C MET A 1 0.27 26.69 5.85
N LYS A 2 0.16 26.37 7.14
CA LYS A 2 1.00 25.32 7.74
C LYS A 2 0.47 23.99 7.23
N THR A 3 1.14 23.36 6.29
CA THR A 3 0.87 21.97 5.92
C THR A 3 1.17 21.13 7.15
N SER A 4 0.14 20.61 7.83
CA SER A 4 0.33 19.57 8.83
C SER A 4 1.16 18.45 8.22
N PRO A 5 2.13 17.89 8.93
CA PRO A 5 2.88 16.76 8.40
C PRO A 5 1.88 15.65 8.08
N LEU A 6 1.89 15.12 6.84
CA LEU A 6 1.07 13.98 6.44
C LEU A 6 1.49 12.77 7.30
N THR A 7 0.79 12.60 8.41
CA THR A 7 1.03 11.55 9.40
C THR A 7 -0.33 11.13 9.95
N PHE A 8 -0.61 9.85 9.88
CA PHE A 8 -1.85 9.25 10.34
C PHE A 8 -1.53 8.13 11.31
N THR A 9 -2.26 8.03 12.41
CA THR A 9 -2.01 7.04 13.46
C THR A 9 -3.30 6.56 14.10
N ASP A 10 -3.33 5.30 14.52
CA ASP A 10 -4.38 4.72 15.36
C ASP A 10 -3.91 4.53 16.84
N GLY A 11 -2.77 5.13 17.19
CA GLY A 11 -2.15 5.01 18.52
C GLY A 11 -1.20 3.81 18.65
N VAL A 12 -1.19 2.87 17.71
CA VAL A 12 -0.31 1.69 17.70
C VAL A 12 0.59 1.69 16.49
N VAL A 13 0.02 1.97 15.31
CA VAL A 13 0.71 2.06 14.02
C VAL A 13 0.59 3.48 13.51
N THR A 14 1.66 3.97 12.92
CA THR A 14 1.69 5.28 12.25
C THR A 14 2.10 5.08 10.81
N ILE A 15 1.39 5.71 9.86
CA ILE A 15 1.88 5.92 8.50
C ILE A 15 2.29 7.38 8.35
N ARG A 16 3.47 7.62 7.81
CA ARG A 16 4.08 8.95 7.72
C ARG A 16 4.92 9.11 6.45
N LYS A 17 5.20 10.35 6.10
CA LYS A 17 6.20 10.62 5.06
C LYS A 17 7.54 9.98 5.44
N PHE A 18 8.30 9.55 4.42
CA PHE A 18 9.64 9.04 4.64
C PHE A 18 10.55 10.10 5.27
N ARG A 19 11.54 9.62 6.03
CA ARG A 19 12.70 10.37 6.46
C ARG A 19 13.91 9.85 5.68
N ARG A 20 14.89 10.70 5.39
CA ARG A 20 16.13 10.24 4.73
C ARG A 20 16.87 9.17 5.55
N SER A 21 16.71 9.22 6.88
CA SER A 21 17.26 8.22 7.82
C SER A 21 16.63 6.83 7.68
N ASP A 22 15.44 6.71 7.08
CA ASP A 22 14.77 5.41 6.92
C ASP A 22 15.50 4.46 5.96
N LYS A 23 16.42 4.97 5.10
CA LYS A 23 17.05 4.20 4.04
C LYS A 23 17.76 2.92 4.50
N ILE A 24 18.46 2.97 5.62
CA ILE A 24 19.17 1.80 6.15
C ILE A 24 18.17 0.77 6.63
N ARG A 25 17.21 1.20 7.44
CA ARG A 25 16.18 0.31 7.96
C ARG A 25 15.28 -0.26 6.86
N MET A 26 14.96 0.55 5.85
CA MET A 26 14.24 0.09 4.67
C MET A 26 15.00 -1.02 3.94
N ALA A 27 16.30 -0.84 3.70
CA ALA A 27 17.12 -1.86 3.07
C ALA A 27 17.16 -3.17 3.87
N GLU A 28 17.30 -3.10 5.20
CA GLU A 28 17.23 -4.27 6.08
C GLU A 28 15.90 -5.02 5.97
N MET A 29 14.77 -4.30 6.00
CA MET A 29 13.44 -4.92 5.93
C MET A 29 13.11 -5.47 4.54
N ALA A 30 13.55 -4.78 3.49
CA ALA A 30 13.27 -5.12 2.11
C ALA A 30 14.20 -6.21 1.55
N ASN A 31 15.43 -6.32 2.05
CA ASN A 31 16.40 -7.33 1.60
C ASN A 31 16.10 -8.71 2.20
N ASN A 32 14.95 -9.25 1.84
CA ASN A 32 14.45 -10.53 2.32
C ASN A 32 13.75 -11.27 1.18
N GLU A 33 14.19 -12.50 0.90
CA GLU A 33 13.66 -13.31 -0.19
C GLU A 33 12.15 -13.55 -0.06
N LYS A 34 11.65 -13.80 1.14
CA LYS A 34 10.22 -14.03 1.39
C LYS A 34 9.39 -12.77 1.17
N VAL A 35 9.96 -11.60 1.43
CA VAL A 35 9.32 -10.31 1.08
C VAL A 35 9.30 -10.15 -0.43
N ALA A 36 10.44 -10.29 -1.10
CA ALA A 36 10.56 -10.12 -2.55
C ALA A 36 9.72 -11.13 -3.34
N ALA A 37 9.56 -12.36 -2.83
CA ALA A 37 8.74 -13.40 -3.46
C ALA A 37 7.25 -13.00 -3.60
N ASN A 38 6.75 -12.10 -2.75
CA ASN A 38 5.37 -11.64 -2.74
C ASN A 38 5.15 -10.30 -3.46
N LEU A 39 6.21 -9.72 -4.04
CA LEU A 39 6.18 -8.43 -4.71
C LEU A 39 6.48 -8.57 -6.21
N ARG A 40 6.19 -7.53 -6.99
CA ARG A 40 6.50 -7.48 -8.43
C ARG A 40 8.01 -7.54 -8.66
N ASP A 41 8.45 -8.01 -9.83
CA ASP A 41 9.88 -8.12 -10.16
C ASP A 41 10.58 -6.75 -10.33
N SER A 42 9.82 -5.67 -10.44
CA SER A 42 10.35 -4.30 -10.34
C SER A 42 10.87 -3.95 -8.94
N PHE A 43 10.49 -4.71 -7.90
CA PHE A 43 11.07 -4.62 -6.57
C PHE A 43 12.42 -5.34 -6.57
N PRO A 44 13.54 -4.63 -6.38
CA PRO A 44 14.85 -5.24 -6.50
C PRO A 44 15.14 -6.26 -5.41
N TYR A 45 15.83 -7.34 -5.78
CA TYR A 45 16.41 -8.29 -4.84
C TYR A 45 17.76 -8.80 -5.37
N PRO A 46 18.87 -8.66 -4.65
CA PRO A 46 19.00 -8.07 -3.29
C PRO A 46 18.62 -6.59 -3.23
N TYR A 47 18.09 -6.15 -2.09
CA TYR A 47 17.70 -4.76 -1.85
C TYR A 47 18.79 -4.03 -1.07
N THR A 48 19.29 -2.91 -1.61
CA THR A 48 20.41 -2.16 -1.04
C THR A 48 20.00 -0.80 -0.48
N PRO A 49 20.83 -0.13 0.36
CA PRO A 49 20.57 1.24 0.79
C PRO A 49 20.44 2.24 -0.36
N GLU A 50 21.12 2.03 -1.48
CA GLU A 50 21.04 2.87 -2.69
C GLU A 50 19.65 2.73 -3.34
N HIS A 51 19.09 1.53 -3.38
CA HIS A 51 17.71 1.31 -3.82
C HIS A 51 16.72 2.06 -2.93
N ALA A 52 16.90 1.99 -1.59
CA ALA A 52 16.08 2.71 -0.63
C ALA A 52 16.17 4.23 -0.81
N GLU A 53 17.39 4.77 -0.97
CA GLU A 53 17.60 6.21 -1.17
C GLU A 53 16.93 6.73 -2.44
N LYS A 54 17.08 5.97 -3.55
CA LYS A 54 16.42 6.30 -4.82
C LYS A 54 14.90 6.28 -4.68
N PHE A 55 14.35 5.25 -4.03
CA PHE A 55 12.92 5.11 -3.80
C PHE A 55 12.37 6.24 -2.92
N ILE A 56 13.01 6.54 -1.79
CA ILE A 56 12.61 7.64 -0.90
C ILE A 56 12.66 8.98 -1.63
N SER A 57 13.71 9.21 -2.43
CA SER A 57 13.84 10.45 -3.21
C SER A 57 12.71 10.59 -4.25
N MET A 58 12.32 9.50 -4.89
CA MET A 58 11.17 9.48 -5.80
C MET A 58 9.87 9.81 -5.05
N CYS A 59 9.66 9.23 -3.86
CA CYS A 59 8.46 9.48 -3.07
C CYS A 59 8.33 10.94 -2.64
N PHE A 60 9.44 11.66 -2.39
CA PHE A 60 9.41 13.08 -2.05
C PHE A 60 8.94 13.98 -3.21
N MET A 61 8.99 13.49 -4.44
CA MET A 61 8.56 14.23 -5.63
C MET A 61 7.10 13.96 -6.01
N MET A 62 6.43 13.02 -5.30
CA MET A 62 5.04 12.69 -5.58
C MET A 62 4.09 13.78 -5.07
N GLU A 63 3.18 14.26 -5.94
CA GLU A 63 2.12 15.20 -5.60
C GLU A 63 0.83 14.76 -6.29
N PRO A 64 -0.21 14.37 -5.54
CA PRO A 64 -0.23 14.19 -4.07
C PRO A 64 0.70 13.09 -3.59
N TYR A 65 1.03 13.11 -2.29
CA TYR A 65 1.92 12.11 -1.70
C TYR A 65 1.23 10.73 -1.64
N GLN A 66 1.85 9.72 -2.18
CA GLN A 66 1.20 8.44 -2.46
C GLN A 66 1.70 7.27 -1.61
N VAL A 67 2.97 7.31 -1.16
CA VAL A 67 3.59 6.17 -0.48
C VAL A 67 4.18 6.60 0.85
N PHE A 68 3.85 5.87 1.89
CA PHE A 68 4.18 6.18 3.29
C PHE A 68 5.06 5.11 3.91
N ALA A 69 5.92 5.52 4.84
CA ALA A 69 6.57 4.63 5.77
C ALA A 69 5.56 4.13 6.80
N ILE A 70 5.59 2.84 7.10
CA ILE A 70 4.89 2.25 8.25
C ILE A 70 5.85 2.29 9.44
N GLU A 71 5.41 2.92 10.53
CA GLU A 71 6.15 3.00 11.79
C GLU A 71 5.41 2.23 12.88
N TYR A 72 6.14 1.41 13.63
CA TYR A 72 5.65 0.66 14.78
C TYR A 72 6.70 0.68 15.89
N GLY A 73 6.29 1.07 17.11
CA GLY A 73 7.22 1.23 18.23
C GLY A 73 8.31 2.29 17.98
N GLY A 74 8.03 3.29 17.14
CA GLY A 74 9.00 4.35 16.80
C GLY A 74 9.99 3.98 15.69
N GLU A 75 9.91 2.75 15.14
CA GLU A 75 10.80 2.26 14.11
C GLU A 75 10.08 2.10 12.76
N TYR A 76 10.81 2.33 11.67
CA TYR A 76 10.37 1.96 10.32
C TYR A 76 10.28 0.43 10.19
N VAL A 77 9.15 -0.07 9.72
CA VAL A 77 8.90 -1.51 9.58
C VAL A 77 8.42 -1.94 8.20
N GLY A 78 8.10 -1.02 7.31
CA GLY A 78 7.62 -1.31 5.96
C GLY A 78 7.09 -0.09 5.23
N ASN A 79 6.49 -0.31 4.06
CA ASN A 79 5.88 0.72 3.21
C ASN A 79 4.42 0.38 2.92
N ILE A 80 3.63 1.42 2.73
CA ILE A 80 2.27 1.31 2.21
C ILE A 80 1.96 2.49 1.31
N GLY A 81 1.25 2.26 0.21
CA GLY A 81 0.91 3.33 -0.73
C GLY A 81 -0.38 3.07 -1.48
N LEU A 82 -0.94 4.17 -1.95
CA LEU A 82 -2.02 4.19 -2.94
C LEU A 82 -1.49 4.82 -4.22
N HIS A 83 -1.70 4.15 -5.34
CA HIS A 83 -1.31 4.61 -6.67
C HIS A 83 -2.59 4.99 -7.44
N PRO A 84 -2.99 6.28 -7.43
CA PRO A 84 -4.13 6.74 -8.17
C PRO A 84 -3.99 6.38 -9.66
N GLN A 85 -5.10 6.03 -10.26
CA GLN A 85 -5.17 5.80 -11.69
C GLN A 85 -5.52 7.12 -12.40
N ASP A 86 -5.43 7.11 -13.71
CA ASP A 86 -5.68 8.29 -14.55
C ASP A 86 -6.91 8.08 -15.45
N ASP A 87 -7.20 9.10 -16.26
CA ASP A 87 -8.24 9.12 -17.27
C ASP A 87 -9.62 8.72 -16.70
N VAL A 88 -10.27 7.75 -17.29
CA VAL A 88 -11.60 7.24 -16.86
C VAL A 88 -11.55 6.50 -15.53
N TYR A 89 -10.37 6.08 -15.09
CA TYR A 89 -10.13 5.39 -13.82
C TYR A 89 -9.68 6.33 -12.69
N ARG A 90 -9.67 7.66 -12.90
CA ARG A 90 -9.13 8.68 -11.96
C ARG A 90 -9.70 8.64 -10.54
N LYS A 91 -10.85 7.99 -10.35
CA LYS A 91 -11.46 7.79 -9.03
C LYS A 91 -11.09 6.44 -8.39
N THR A 92 -10.10 5.75 -8.93
CA THR A 92 -9.60 4.49 -8.37
C THR A 92 -8.13 4.58 -8.01
N ALA A 93 -7.69 3.79 -7.02
CA ALA A 93 -6.29 3.68 -6.66
C ALA A 93 -5.89 2.22 -6.40
N GLU A 94 -4.66 1.85 -6.78
CA GLU A 94 -4.08 0.56 -6.45
C GLU A 94 -3.36 0.64 -5.10
N LEU A 95 -3.71 -0.26 -4.18
CA LEU A 95 -3.06 -0.43 -2.89
C LEU A 95 -1.87 -1.39 -3.02
N GLY A 96 -0.69 -0.95 -2.58
CA GLY A 96 0.49 -1.76 -2.45
C GLY A 96 1.15 -1.61 -1.09
N TYR A 97 1.71 -2.68 -0.56
CA TYR A 97 2.44 -2.66 0.72
C TYR A 97 3.44 -3.81 0.85
N PHE A 98 4.43 -3.61 1.70
CA PHE A 98 5.20 -4.67 2.30
C PHE A 98 5.55 -4.34 3.76
N ILE A 99 5.83 -5.36 4.53
CA ILE A 99 6.32 -5.25 5.91
C ILE A 99 7.45 -6.25 6.13
N GLY A 100 8.46 -5.87 6.90
CA GLY A 100 9.58 -6.75 7.22
C GLY A 100 9.13 -8.03 7.92
N GLU A 101 9.77 -9.18 7.60
CA GLU A 101 9.40 -10.50 8.10
C GLU A 101 9.31 -10.55 9.64
N ALA A 102 10.21 -9.86 10.35
CA ALA A 102 10.22 -9.80 11.80
C ALA A 102 8.95 -9.17 12.42
N TYR A 103 8.14 -8.50 11.59
CA TYR A 103 6.90 -7.81 12.00
C TYR A 103 5.63 -8.50 11.49
N TRP A 104 5.75 -9.65 10.83
CA TRP A 104 4.59 -10.45 10.41
C TRP A 104 3.80 -10.95 11.61
N HIS A 105 2.51 -11.23 11.41
CA HIS A 105 1.58 -11.76 12.41
C HIS A 105 1.35 -10.87 13.66
N LYS A 106 1.81 -9.61 13.65
CA LYS A 106 1.61 -8.66 14.77
C LYS A 106 0.41 -7.72 14.59
N GLY A 107 -0.40 -7.92 13.55
CA GLY A 107 -1.58 -7.08 13.29
C GLY A 107 -1.28 -5.68 12.77
N ILE A 108 -0.02 -5.39 12.40
CA ILE A 108 0.43 -4.06 11.95
C ILE A 108 -0.17 -3.73 10.57
N THR A 109 -0.08 -4.65 9.62
CA THR A 109 -0.52 -4.42 8.23
C THR A 109 -1.99 -4.06 8.13
N PRO A 110 -2.95 -4.75 8.77
CA PRO A 110 -4.36 -4.34 8.73
C PRO A 110 -4.59 -2.92 9.24
N ARG A 111 -3.88 -2.49 10.29
CA ARG A 111 -3.97 -1.12 10.81
C ARG A 111 -3.48 -0.10 9.79
N ALA A 112 -2.31 -0.34 9.19
CA ALA A 112 -1.75 0.52 8.15
C ALA A 112 -2.69 0.60 6.92
N VAL A 113 -3.30 -0.52 6.51
CA VAL A 113 -4.27 -0.57 5.42
C VAL A 113 -5.50 0.29 5.72
N ASN A 114 -6.05 0.23 6.92
CA ASN A 114 -7.19 1.08 7.28
C ASN A 114 -6.81 2.57 7.24
N LEU A 115 -5.66 2.95 7.82
CA LEU A 115 -5.19 4.34 7.80
C LEU A 115 -4.99 4.88 6.38
N ILE A 116 -4.42 4.09 5.47
CA ILE A 116 -4.20 4.55 4.09
C ILE A 116 -5.50 4.58 3.29
N CYS A 117 -6.46 3.68 3.56
CA CYS A 117 -7.78 3.74 2.93
C CYS A 117 -8.54 5.00 3.34
N ASP A 118 -8.50 5.37 4.63
CA ASP A 118 -9.10 6.62 5.10
C ASP A 118 -8.49 7.84 4.41
N TYR A 119 -7.15 7.84 4.24
CA TYR A 119 -6.47 8.88 3.46
C TYR A 119 -6.92 8.90 2.00
N GLY A 120 -7.02 7.74 1.36
CA GLY A 120 -7.44 7.63 -0.04
C GLY A 120 -8.84 8.20 -0.27
N PHE A 121 -9.80 7.79 0.54
CA PHE A 121 -11.18 8.23 0.41
C PHE A 121 -11.40 9.70 0.76
N ARG A 122 -10.65 10.27 1.72
CA ARG A 122 -10.85 11.64 2.19
C ARG A 122 -10.00 12.68 1.46
N GLU A 123 -8.76 12.32 1.09
CA GLU A 123 -7.78 13.30 0.62
C GLU A 123 -7.39 13.11 -0.87
N LEU A 124 -7.50 11.87 -1.40
CA LEU A 124 -7.16 11.57 -2.79
C LEU A 124 -8.39 11.53 -3.71
N ASP A 125 -9.57 11.79 -3.17
CA ASP A 125 -10.82 11.80 -3.94
C ASP A 125 -11.09 10.52 -4.74
N VAL A 126 -10.66 9.36 -4.20
CA VAL A 126 -10.95 8.05 -4.80
C VAL A 126 -12.22 7.45 -4.20
N ILE A 127 -12.97 6.71 -5.01
CA ILE A 127 -14.18 6.00 -4.60
C ILE A 127 -13.98 4.49 -4.56
N LYS A 128 -12.87 4.00 -5.11
CA LYS A 128 -12.51 2.59 -5.13
C LYS A 128 -11.02 2.42 -4.88
N ILE A 129 -10.67 1.53 -3.96
CA ILE A 129 -9.30 1.07 -3.72
C ILE A 129 -9.24 -0.42 -4.03
N TYR A 130 -8.31 -0.84 -4.88
CA TYR A 130 -8.12 -2.24 -5.22
C TYR A 130 -6.68 -2.69 -4.96
N SER A 131 -6.48 -4.00 -4.83
CA SER A 131 -5.15 -4.61 -4.73
C SER A 131 -5.15 -5.94 -5.47
N GLY A 132 -4.12 -6.17 -6.30
CA GLY A 132 -3.83 -7.46 -6.93
C GLY A 132 -2.89 -8.28 -6.05
N VAL A 133 -3.29 -9.49 -5.70
CA VAL A 133 -2.53 -10.38 -4.82
C VAL A 133 -2.25 -11.69 -5.55
N PHE A 134 -1.01 -12.15 -5.55
CA PHE A 134 -0.66 -13.47 -6.11
C PHE A 134 -1.44 -14.57 -5.38
N SER A 135 -1.99 -15.53 -6.12
CA SER A 135 -2.87 -16.56 -5.57
C SER A 135 -2.26 -17.37 -4.41
N PHE A 136 -0.95 -17.50 -4.38
CA PHE A 136 -0.23 -18.18 -3.29
C PHE A 136 -0.03 -17.31 -2.04
N ASN A 137 -0.18 -15.97 -2.12
CA ASN A 137 0.01 -15.06 -0.99
C ASN A 137 -1.27 -14.97 -0.13
N THR A 138 -1.63 -16.07 0.53
CA THR A 138 -2.83 -16.16 1.37
C THR A 138 -2.78 -15.22 2.57
N ALA A 139 -1.59 -14.84 3.05
CA ALA A 139 -1.44 -13.90 4.15
C ALA A 139 -1.95 -12.51 3.77
N SER A 140 -1.57 -12.00 2.58
CA SER A 140 -2.06 -10.72 2.07
C SER A 140 -3.57 -10.75 1.79
N GLN A 141 -4.11 -11.85 1.25
CA GLN A 141 -5.55 -12.02 1.05
C GLN A 141 -6.31 -11.85 2.36
N ARG A 142 -5.88 -12.53 3.44
CA ARG A 142 -6.49 -12.42 4.78
C ARG A 142 -6.39 -11.01 5.37
N VAL A 143 -5.31 -10.27 5.09
CA VAL A 143 -5.17 -8.88 5.52
C VAL A 143 -6.25 -8.04 4.86
N LEU A 144 -6.42 -8.14 3.55
CA LEU A 144 -7.40 -7.38 2.79
C LEU A 144 -8.84 -7.70 3.23
N GLU A 145 -9.18 -8.98 3.38
CA GLU A 145 -10.48 -9.42 3.88
C GLU A 145 -10.80 -8.84 5.27
N LYS A 146 -9.82 -8.85 6.20
CA LYS A 146 -9.97 -8.23 7.53
C LYS A 146 -10.19 -6.72 7.48
N CYS A 147 -9.73 -6.05 6.42
CA CYS A 147 -9.89 -4.62 6.22
C CYS A 147 -11.16 -4.26 5.42
N GLY A 148 -12.04 -5.24 5.16
CA GLY A 148 -13.30 -5.02 4.47
C GLY A 148 -13.16 -4.92 2.95
N PHE A 149 -12.07 -5.45 2.38
CA PHE A 149 -11.97 -5.65 0.93
C PHE A 149 -12.70 -6.93 0.56
N GLU A 150 -13.43 -6.87 -0.54
CA GLU A 150 -14.13 -8.00 -1.14
C GLU A 150 -13.35 -8.54 -2.32
N ARG A 151 -13.40 -9.85 -2.52
CA ARG A 151 -12.82 -10.49 -3.71
C ARG A 151 -13.64 -10.14 -4.95
N GLU A 152 -13.05 -9.35 -5.84
CA GLU A 152 -13.72 -8.84 -7.03
C GLU A 152 -13.52 -9.74 -8.26
N ALA A 153 -12.30 -10.28 -8.44
CA ALA A 153 -11.97 -11.07 -9.62
C ALA A 153 -10.84 -12.06 -9.37
N VAL A 154 -10.74 -13.06 -10.24
CA VAL A 154 -9.58 -13.94 -10.42
C VAL A 154 -9.09 -13.80 -11.85
N LEU A 155 -7.90 -13.25 -12.01
CA LEU A 155 -7.23 -13.17 -13.30
C LEU A 155 -6.35 -14.41 -13.45
N ARG A 156 -6.87 -15.37 -14.23
CA ARG A 156 -6.21 -16.66 -14.38
C ARG A 156 -4.94 -16.55 -15.21
N ASN A 157 -3.87 -17.22 -14.74
CA ASN A 157 -2.57 -17.28 -15.44
C ASN A 157 -1.99 -15.90 -15.76
N ALA A 158 -2.35 -14.87 -14.98
CA ALA A 158 -2.01 -13.48 -15.25
C ALA A 158 -0.58 -13.10 -14.81
N VAL A 159 0.05 -13.92 -13.98
CA VAL A 159 1.33 -13.61 -13.35
C VAL A 159 2.35 -14.71 -13.63
N ILE A 160 3.58 -14.30 -13.95
CA ILE A 160 4.77 -15.17 -13.91
C ILE A 160 5.65 -14.66 -12.76
N LYS A 161 5.80 -15.49 -11.72
CA LYS A 161 6.68 -15.17 -10.58
C LYS A 161 7.64 -16.31 -10.31
N ASN A 162 8.95 -16.02 -10.28
CA ASN A 162 10.00 -17.02 -10.09
C ASN A 162 9.88 -18.22 -11.07
N GLY A 163 9.55 -17.93 -12.35
CA GLY A 163 9.36 -18.93 -13.40
C GLY A 163 8.10 -19.77 -13.31
N ARG A 164 7.17 -19.44 -12.38
CA ARG A 164 5.89 -20.13 -12.23
C ARG A 164 4.73 -19.23 -12.64
N ILE A 165 3.80 -19.78 -13.41
CA ILE A 165 2.54 -19.13 -13.74
C ILE A 165 1.59 -19.27 -12.55
N CYS A 166 0.97 -18.16 -12.15
CA CYS A 166 -0.06 -18.17 -11.10
C CYS A 166 -1.16 -17.15 -11.42
N ASP A 167 -2.27 -17.27 -10.71
CA ASP A 167 -3.37 -16.33 -10.81
C ASP A 167 -3.10 -15.08 -9.97
N GLU A 168 -3.72 -13.95 -10.36
CA GLU A 168 -3.89 -12.78 -9.50
C GLU A 168 -5.31 -12.78 -8.95
N ILE A 169 -5.43 -12.64 -7.63
CA ILE A 169 -6.71 -12.42 -6.96
C ILE A 169 -6.87 -10.93 -6.74
N ARG A 170 -7.89 -10.33 -7.34
CA ARG A 170 -8.19 -8.92 -7.17
C ARG A 170 -9.20 -8.72 -6.04
N TYR A 171 -8.82 -7.87 -5.12
CA TYR A 171 -9.64 -7.41 -4.01
C TYR A 171 -9.96 -5.93 -4.19
N ALA A 172 -11.17 -5.50 -3.82
CA ALA A 172 -11.56 -4.10 -3.87
C ALA A 172 -12.34 -3.68 -2.61
N LYS A 173 -12.19 -2.40 -2.26
CA LYS A 173 -12.96 -1.72 -1.22
C LYS A 173 -13.52 -0.45 -1.83
N HIS A 174 -14.80 -0.21 -1.61
CA HIS A 174 -15.51 0.95 -2.14
C HIS A 174 -15.82 1.93 -1.03
N LEU A 175 -15.89 3.22 -1.39
CA LEU A 175 -16.52 4.23 -0.55
C LEU A 175 -18.00 3.84 -0.34
N VAL A 176 -18.54 4.04 0.85
CA VAL A 176 -19.92 3.66 1.18
C VAL A 176 -20.91 4.54 0.42
N ASN A 177 -22.05 3.98 -0.02
CA ASN A 177 -23.00 4.64 -0.93
C ASN A 177 -23.54 6.00 -0.42
N GLU A 178 -23.72 6.19 0.89
CA GLU A 178 -24.15 7.47 1.47
C GLU A 178 -23.17 8.60 1.17
N ASP A 179 -21.87 8.31 1.12
CA ASP A 179 -20.83 9.28 0.78
C ASP A 179 -20.74 9.53 -0.74
N LEU A 180 -21.16 8.56 -1.58
CA LEU A 180 -21.20 8.70 -3.04
C LEU A 180 -22.32 9.62 -3.51
N GLU A 181 -23.48 9.60 -2.86
CA GLU A 181 -24.62 10.48 -3.16
C GLU A 181 -24.26 11.94 -2.86
N MET A 182 -23.57 12.19 -1.74
CA MET A 182 -23.06 13.53 -1.40
C MET A 182 -22.05 14.08 -2.41
N LEU A 183 -21.20 13.21 -3.00
CA LEU A 183 -20.22 13.61 -4.01
C LEU A 183 -20.87 13.92 -5.38
N ALA A 184 -21.98 13.24 -5.71
CA ALA A 184 -22.73 13.51 -6.93
C ALA A 184 -23.44 14.87 -6.88
N GLU A 185 -24.03 15.22 -5.73
CA GLU A 185 -24.72 16.51 -5.53
C GLU A 185 -23.77 17.72 -5.46
N ALA A 186 -22.50 17.51 -5.08
CA ALA A 186 -21.50 18.59 -5.04
C ALA A 186 -20.84 18.90 -6.41
N SER A 187 -21.16 18.11 -7.44
CA SER A 187 -20.57 18.24 -8.79
C SER A 187 -21.49 18.91 -9.81
N ASP A 188 -22.70 19.28 -9.39
CA ASP A 188 -23.68 20.11 -10.13
C ASP A 188 -23.62 21.58 -9.64
#